data_24a6b64d545ba6c28dee98f852ffc7b4
#
_entry.id   24a6b64d545ba6c28dee98f852ffc7b4
#
_cell.length_a   1.000
_cell.length_b   1.000
_cell.length_c   1.000
_cell.angle_alpha   90.00
_cell.angle_beta   90.00
_cell.angle_gamma   90.00
#
_symmetry.space_group_name_H-M   'P 1'
#
loop_
_entity.id
_entity.type
_entity.pdbx_description
1 polymer ?
#
loop_
_entity_poly.entity_id
_entity_poly.type
_entity_poly.pdbx_seq_one_letter_code
_entity_poly.pdbx_strand_id
1 'polypeptide(L)'
;SGLVGSEMCIRDRVSSLTRFIPEHIYNLGSQPIDMEALKGRDCYGGLDLSSTGDITAFVLMFPPRTPEEKYIMLPFFWIPEDTIPQRVRRASVPYDIWFQQGYLMATEGNVIHYGFIEKVIEELGKTYHILEIAFDRWGAVQMTQNLEGMGFTVVPFGQGFKDMSPPTKEFYKLLMEGNIVHGGNPVMAWMAGNVVVDTDPAGNIKPTKAKSPEKIDGIVAAIMALDRCIRNEGQQQGSIYDERDMIVF
;
A
#
# COMPACT_ATOMS: atom_id res chain seq x y z
N SER A 1 -4.59 36.68 37.44
CA SER A 1 -5.36 36.87 36.22
C SER A 1 -4.53 36.66 34.97
N GLY A 2 -4.78 35.57 34.28
CA GLY A 2 -4.67 35.52 32.86
C GLY A 2 -3.28 35.24 32.24
N LEU A 3 -2.97 33.99 31.92
CA LEU A 3 -2.15 33.57 30.78
C LEU A 3 -2.12 32.04 30.74
N VAL A 4 -3.24 31.42 30.38
CA VAL A 4 -3.33 30.00 30.03
C VAL A 4 -4.17 29.92 28.76
N GLY A 5 -3.60 30.18 27.63
CA GLY A 5 -4.35 30.15 26.37
C GLY A 5 -3.53 30.07 25.08
N SER A 6 -2.20 30.05 25.12
CA SER A 6 -1.40 30.13 23.90
C SER A 6 -0.51 28.93 23.57
N GLU A 7 -0.36 27.96 24.47
CA GLU A 7 0.52 26.81 24.20
C GLU A 7 -0.16 25.63 23.49
N MET A 8 -1.49 25.56 23.51
CA MET A 8 -2.24 24.47 22.89
C MET A 8 -2.39 24.61 21.36
N CYS A 9 -2.28 25.84 20.84
CA CYS A 9 -2.39 26.10 19.39
C CYS A 9 -1.10 25.86 18.59
N ILE A 10 0.06 25.76 19.23
CA ILE A 10 1.34 25.64 18.52
C ILE A 10 1.65 24.19 18.18
N ARG A 11 1.24 23.23 19.02
CA ARG A 11 1.45 21.79 18.75
C ARG A 11 0.61 21.27 17.58
N ASP A 12 -0.60 21.74 17.41
CA ASP A 12 -1.47 21.31 16.29
C ASP A 12 -1.03 21.88 14.93
N ARG A 13 -0.37 23.03 14.90
CA ARG A 13 0.12 23.63 13.64
C ARG A 13 1.39 22.99 13.11
N VAL A 14 2.24 22.43 13.97
CA VAL A 14 3.48 21.76 13.54
C VAL A 14 3.18 20.36 12.99
N SER A 15 2.16 19.66 13.51
CA SER A 15 1.77 18.33 13.03
C SER A 15 1.07 18.34 11.66
N SER A 16 0.42 19.44 11.28
CA SER A 16 -0.28 19.57 10.00
C SER A 16 0.62 19.92 8.81
N LEU A 17 1.81 20.44 9.06
CA LEU A 17 2.77 20.85 8.03
C LEU A 17 3.66 19.73 7.50
N THR A 18 3.65 18.54 8.14
CA THR A 18 4.53 17.42 7.80
C THR A 18 3.82 16.25 7.14
N ARG A 19 2.49 16.25 7.06
CA ARG A 19 1.73 15.16 6.42
C ARG A 19 1.84 15.26 4.91
N PHE A 20 2.38 14.20 4.30
CA PHE A 20 2.49 14.11 2.84
C PHE A 20 1.12 13.98 2.16
N ILE A 21 0.22 13.19 2.75
CA ILE A 21 -1.14 12.98 2.23
C ILE A 21 -2.15 13.66 3.16
N PRO A 22 -2.75 14.80 2.76
CA PRO A 22 -3.82 15.43 3.53
C PRO A 22 -5.06 14.54 3.59
N GLU A 23 -5.72 14.50 4.75
CA GLU A 23 -6.89 13.65 4.98
C GLU A 23 -8.02 13.91 3.97
N HIS A 24 -8.31 15.17 3.67
CA HIS A 24 -9.37 15.53 2.71
C HIS A 24 -9.06 15.06 1.28
N ILE A 25 -7.80 14.97 0.90
CA ILE A 25 -7.36 14.41 -0.39
C ILE A 25 -7.53 12.89 -0.38
N TYR A 26 -7.05 12.21 0.68
CA TYR A 26 -7.21 10.76 0.79
C TYR A 26 -8.68 10.36 0.74
N ASN A 27 -9.54 11.08 1.43
CA ASN A 27 -10.98 10.79 1.50
C ASN A 27 -11.74 10.92 0.17
N LEU A 28 -11.15 11.52 -0.87
CA LEU A 28 -11.75 11.53 -2.22
C LEU A 28 -11.97 10.12 -2.79
N GLY A 29 -11.20 9.13 -2.33
CA GLY A 29 -11.30 7.73 -2.76
C GLY A 29 -12.12 6.81 -1.84
N SER A 30 -12.86 7.35 -0.86
CA SER A 30 -13.54 6.55 0.18
C SER A 30 -14.85 5.86 -0.29
N GLN A 31 -15.21 5.94 -1.58
CA GLN A 31 -16.40 5.28 -2.10
C GLN A 31 -16.33 3.76 -1.87
N PRO A 32 -17.47 3.10 -1.64
CA PRO A 32 -17.53 1.65 -1.53
C PRO A 32 -16.97 0.96 -2.77
N ILE A 33 -16.27 -0.15 -2.57
CA ILE A 33 -15.76 -0.99 -3.65
C ILE A 33 -16.78 -2.07 -3.95
N ASP A 34 -17.14 -2.25 -5.23
CA ASP A 34 -17.91 -3.39 -5.70
C ASP A 34 -16.98 -4.61 -5.82
N MET A 35 -16.97 -5.43 -4.78
CA MET A 35 -16.08 -6.62 -4.69
C MET A 35 -16.43 -7.68 -5.74
N GLU A 36 -17.69 -7.79 -6.17
CA GLU A 36 -18.10 -8.74 -7.21
C GLU A 36 -17.54 -8.33 -8.59
N ALA A 37 -17.49 -7.04 -8.87
CA ALA A 37 -16.93 -6.51 -10.11
C ALA A 37 -15.41 -6.72 -10.22
N LEU A 38 -14.72 -7.00 -9.13
CA LEU A 38 -13.27 -7.25 -9.13
C LEU A 38 -12.90 -8.71 -9.42
N LYS A 39 -13.82 -9.65 -9.28
CA LYS A 39 -13.54 -11.08 -9.50
C LYS A 39 -13.01 -11.33 -10.91
N GLY A 40 -11.88 -12.05 -10.98
CA GLY A 40 -11.19 -12.36 -12.22
C GLY A 40 -10.48 -11.21 -12.91
N ARG A 41 -10.52 -10.00 -12.34
CA ARG A 41 -9.79 -8.84 -12.90
C ARG A 41 -8.29 -8.96 -12.70
N ASP A 42 -7.57 -8.43 -13.66
CA ASP A 42 -6.13 -8.23 -13.58
C ASP A 42 -5.80 -7.23 -12.48
N CYS A 43 -4.79 -7.57 -11.66
CA CYS A 43 -4.28 -6.70 -10.63
C CYS A 43 -2.80 -6.99 -10.35
N TYR A 44 -2.20 -6.10 -9.59
CA TYR A 44 -0.81 -6.17 -9.16
C TYR A 44 -0.73 -6.08 -7.65
N GLY A 45 0.12 -6.91 -7.03
CA GLY A 45 0.34 -6.90 -5.60
C GLY A 45 1.59 -6.13 -5.21
N GLY A 46 1.55 -5.53 -4.03
CA GLY A 46 2.72 -5.02 -3.31
C GLY A 46 2.76 -5.64 -1.93
N LEU A 47 3.91 -6.19 -1.55
CA LEU A 47 4.11 -6.86 -0.27
C LEU A 47 5.21 -6.14 0.52
N ASP A 48 4.85 -5.56 1.64
CA ASP A 48 5.78 -4.95 2.59
C ASP A 48 5.79 -5.77 3.88
N LEU A 49 6.83 -6.59 4.01
CA LEU A 49 7.04 -7.44 5.17
C LEU A 49 7.73 -6.65 6.26
N SER A 50 7.11 -6.62 7.42
CA SER A 50 7.73 -6.03 8.60
C SER A 50 8.72 -6.99 9.27
N SER A 51 9.62 -6.44 10.09
CA SER A 51 10.39 -7.22 11.04
C SER A 51 9.47 -7.92 12.05
N THR A 52 9.98 -8.98 12.66
CA THR A 52 9.28 -9.77 13.68
C THR A 52 8.51 -8.92 14.68
N GLY A 53 7.21 -9.06 14.72
CA GLY A 53 6.33 -8.38 15.68
C GLY A 53 5.65 -7.12 15.18
N ASP A 54 5.81 -6.75 13.93
CA ASP A 54 5.21 -5.55 13.35
C ASP A 54 4.07 -5.84 12.33
N ILE A 55 3.42 -4.80 11.82
CA ILE A 55 2.37 -4.96 10.79
C ILE A 55 3.02 -5.35 9.45
N THR A 56 2.49 -6.40 8.83
CA THR A 56 2.76 -6.74 7.44
C THR A 56 1.60 -6.28 6.57
N ALA A 57 1.89 -5.71 5.42
CA ALA A 57 0.90 -5.21 4.48
C ALA A 57 1.04 -5.90 3.11
N PHE A 58 -0.10 -6.29 2.55
CA PHE A 58 -0.25 -6.69 1.16
C PHE A 58 -1.36 -5.86 0.52
N VAL A 59 -1.08 -5.23 -0.60
CA VAL A 59 -2.03 -4.38 -1.30
C VAL A 59 -2.19 -4.85 -2.73
N LEU A 60 -3.43 -5.06 -3.16
CA LEU A 60 -3.78 -5.27 -4.55
C LEU A 60 -4.18 -3.95 -5.19
N MET A 61 -3.58 -3.63 -6.33
CA MET A 61 -3.91 -2.49 -7.15
C MET A 61 -4.52 -2.97 -8.48
N PHE A 62 -5.76 -2.58 -8.73
CA PHE A 62 -6.49 -2.88 -9.96
C PHE A 62 -6.42 -1.67 -10.89
N PRO A 63 -5.74 -1.78 -12.05
CA PRO A 63 -5.69 -0.68 -13.00
C PRO A 63 -7.05 -0.44 -13.67
N PRO A 64 -7.34 0.79 -14.12
CA PRO A 64 -8.51 1.08 -14.93
C PRO A 64 -8.46 0.31 -16.26
N ARG A 65 -9.60 -0.18 -16.75
CA ARG A 65 -9.74 -0.85 -18.04
C ARG A 65 -10.16 0.11 -19.14
N THR A 66 -10.74 1.24 -18.75
CA THR A 66 -11.18 2.32 -19.65
C THR A 66 -10.71 3.67 -19.06
N PRO A 67 -10.64 4.73 -19.88
CA PRO A 67 -10.23 6.06 -19.40
C PRO A 67 -11.15 6.64 -18.32
N GLU A 68 -12.38 6.16 -18.21
CA GLU A 68 -13.39 6.64 -17.24
C GLU A 68 -13.29 5.89 -15.90
N GLU A 69 -12.66 4.71 -15.88
CA GLU A 69 -12.45 3.95 -14.65
C GLU A 69 -11.33 4.55 -13.80
N LYS A 70 -11.36 4.24 -12.52
CA LYS A 70 -10.33 4.61 -11.56
C LYS A 70 -9.54 3.39 -11.15
N TYR A 71 -8.33 3.62 -10.62
CA TYR A 71 -7.61 2.57 -9.88
C TYR A 71 -8.42 2.15 -8.64
N ILE A 72 -8.35 0.87 -8.31
CA ILE A 72 -8.95 0.35 -7.08
C ILE A 72 -7.85 -0.25 -6.23
N MET A 73 -7.79 0.17 -4.97
CA MET A 73 -6.79 -0.26 -3.99
C MET A 73 -7.43 -1.10 -2.90
N LEU A 74 -7.00 -2.35 -2.77
CA LEU A 74 -7.54 -3.31 -1.82
C LEU A 74 -6.44 -3.78 -0.86
N PRO A 75 -6.41 -3.29 0.39
CA PRO A 75 -5.36 -3.62 1.35
C PRO A 75 -5.71 -4.80 2.23
N PHE A 76 -4.66 -5.53 2.66
CA PHE A 76 -4.70 -6.61 3.63
C PHE A 76 -3.56 -6.43 4.63
N PHE A 77 -3.86 -6.60 5.92
CA PHE A 77 -2.92 -6.38 7.01
C PHE A 77 -2.87 -7.54 7.98
N TRP A 78 -1.69 -7.85 8.48
CA TRP A 78 -1.44 -8.88 9.50
C TRP A 78 -0.60 -8.33 10.63
N ILE A 79 -0.88 -8.83 11.84
CA ILE A 79 -0.16 -8.50 13.06
C ILE A 79 -0.06 -9.75 13.93
N PRO A 80 1.00 -9.97 14.71
CA PRO A 80 1.01 -11.00 15.73
C PRO A 80 -0.02 -10.72 16.82
N GLU A 81 -0.87 -11.71 17.14
CA GLU A 81 -2.00 -11.54 18.07
C GLU A 81 -1.56 -11.04 19.45
N ASP A 82 -0.48 -11.60 19.99
CA ASP A 82 0.02 -11.25 21.33
C ASP A 82 0.51 -9.79 21.44
N THR A 83 0.77 -9.13 20.31
CA THR A 83 1.22 -7.73 20.29
C THR A 83 0.08 -6.72 20.37
N ILE A 84 -1.16 -7.13 20.08
CA ILE A 84 -2.32 -6.22 20.01
C ILE A 84 -2.56 -5.49 21.34
N PRO A 85 -2.67 -6.16 22.52
CA PRO A 85 -2.94 -5.45 23.77
C PRO A 85 -1.88 -4.43 24.15
N GLN A 86 -0.61 -4.74 23.84
CA GLN A 86 0.51 -3.84 24.12
C GLN A 86 0.49 -2.60 23.22
N ARG A 87 0.13 -2.78 21.94
CA ARG A 87 0.04 -1.68 20.97
C ARG A 87 -1.10 -0.73 21.27
N VAL A 88 -2.28 -1.25 21.62
CA VAL A 88 -3.42 -0.43 22.07
C VAL A 88 -3.02 0.46 23.24
N ARG A 89 -2.31 -0.10 24.23
CA ARG A 89 -1.90 0.67 25.42
C ARG A 89 -0.81 1.72 25.12
N ARG A 90 0.11 1.45 24.19
CA ARG A 90 1.25 2.35 23.92
C ARG A 90 0.92 3.45 22.93
N ALA A 91 0.20 3.13 21.89
CA ALA A 91 0.03 4.02 20.75
C ALA A 91 -1.33 4.75 20.73
N SER A 92 -2.26 4.39 21.61
CA SER A 92 -3.67 4.86 21.55
C SER A 92 -4.33 4.62 20.19
N VAL A 93 -3.89 3.58 19.47
CA VAL A 93 -4.40 3.18 18.17
C VAL A 93 -5.30 1.95 18.36
N PRO A 94 -6.50 1.92 17.75
CA PRO A 94 -7.52 0.90 18.03
C PRO A 94 -7.28 -0.41 17.26
N TYR A 95 -6.12 -1.04 17.46
CA TYR A 95 -5.77 -2.31 16.79
C TYR A 95 -6.75 -3.43 17.10
N ASP A 96 -7.25 -3.48 18.35
CA ASP A 96 -8.25 -4.44 18.82
C ASP A 96 -9.60 -4.27 18.10
N ILE A 97 -10.05 -3.02 17.91
CA ILE A 97 -11.26 -2.71 17.17
C ILE A 97 -11.10 -3.11 15.69
N TRP A 98 -9.98 -2.77 15.06
CA TRP A 98 -9.70 -3.14 13.68
C TRP A 98 -9.63 -4.65 13.46
N PHE A 99 -9.08 -5.37 14.44
CA PHE A 99 -9.07 -6.84 14.43
C PHE A 99 -10.49 -7.40 14.52
N GLN A 100 -11.31 -6.92 15.48
CA GLN A 100 -12.69 -7.35 15.65
C GLN A 100 -13.57 -7.04 14.42
N GLN A 101 -13.28 -5.95 13.72
CA GLN A 101 -13.98 -5.54 12.51
C GLN A 101 -13.48 -6.24 11.24
N GLY A 102 -12.42 -7.02 11.32
CA GLY A 102 -11.85 -7.75 10.18
C GLY A 102 -10.95 -6.94 9.27
N TYR A 103 -10.58 -5.71 9.64
CA TYR A 103 -9.63 -4.90 8.87
C TYR A 103 -8.17 -5.26 9.12
N LEU A 104 -7.90 -5.99 10.18
CA LEU A 104 -6.58 -6.44 10.59
C LEU A 104 -6.67 -7.92 10.92
N MET A 105 -5.88 -8.75 10.25
CA MET A 105 -5.77 -10.18 10.54
C MET A 105 -4.71 -10.43 11.61
N ALA A 106 -4.92 -11.40 12.48
CA ALA A 106 -3.93 -11.78 13.48
C ALA A 106 -3.31 -13.14 13.14
N THR A 107 -2.02 -13.27 13.35
CA THR A 107 -1.33 -14.55 13.38
C THR A 107 -1.05 -14.95 14.82
N GLU A 108 -1.19 -16.24 15.13
CA GLU A 108 -0.98 -16.77 16.48
C GLU A 108 0.43 -16.45 17.01
N GLY A 109 0.51 -16.09 18.28
CA GLY A 109 1.78 -15.83 18.97
C GLY A 109 2.28 -14.38 18.84
N ASN A 110 3.58 -14.21 19.06
CA ASN A 110 4.25 -12.90 19.14
C ASN A 110 5.08 -12.54 17.90
N VAL A 111 5.07 -13.40 16.87
CA VAL A 111 5.75 -13.19 15.58
C VAL A 111 4.82 -13.44 14.42
N ILE A 112 5.08 -12.78 13.30
CA ILE A 112 4.32 -13.03 12.06
C ILE A 112 4.66 -14.41 11.50
N HIS A 113 3.63 -15.21 11.21
CA HIS A 113 3.75 -16.47 10.51
C HIS A 113 3.51 -16.26 9.00
N TYR A 114 4.58 -16.26 8.22
CA TYR A 114 4.53 -16.01 6.77
C TYR A 114 3.70 -17.04 6.01
N GLY A 115 3.68 -18.30 6.45
CA GLY A 115 2.85 -19.33 5.84
C GLY A 115 1.34 -19.00 5.86
N PHE A 116 0.88 -18.27 6.89
CA PHE A 116 -0.51 -17.81 6.95
C PHE A 116 -0.77 -16.72 5.88
N ILE A 117 0.16 -15.79 5.70
CA ILE A 117 0.08 -14.74 4.67
C ILE A 117 0.09 -15.36 3.28
N GLU A 118 1.01 -16.29 3.03
CA GLU A 118 1.14 -17.01 1.75
C GLU A 118 -0.18 -17.71 1.38
N LYS A 119 -0.83 -18.37 2.34
CA LYS A 119 -2.12 -19.02 2.14
C LYS A 119 -3.22 -18.02 1.76
N VAL A 120 -3.28 -16.87 2.41
CA VAL A 120 -4.26 -15.81 2.06
C VAL A 120 -3.98 -15.28 0.66
N ILE A 121 -2.72 -15.04 0.28
CA ILE A 121 -2.35 -14.62 -1.08
C ILE A 121 -2.74 -15.68 -2.11
N GLU A 122 -2.55 -16.97 -1.81
CA GLU A 122 -2.98 -18.07 -2.66
C GLU A 122 -4.50 -18.03 -2.91
N GLU A 123 -5.31 -17.85 -1.87
CA GLU A 123 -6.78 -17.72 -1.99
C GLU A 123 -7.19 -16.47 -2.78
N LEU A 124 -6.50 -15.33 -2.57
CA LEU A 124 -6.72 -14.13 -3.36
C LEU A 124 -6.41 -14.36 -4.84
N GLY A 125 -5.38 -15.14 -5.16
CA GLY A 125 -5.03 -15.52 -6.54
C GLY A 125 -6.06 -16.42 -7.22
N LYS A 126 -6.93 -17.09 -6.47
CA LYS A 126 -8.09 -17.82 -7.02
C LYS A 126 -9.26 -16.91 -7.35
N THR A 127 -9.35 -15.77 -6.65
CA THR A 127 -10.42 -14.79 -6.84
C THR A 127 -10.07 -13.72 -7.86
N TYR A 128 -8.83 -13.24 -7.84
CA TYR A 128 -8.32 -12.18 -8.69
C TYR A 128 -7.17 -12.68 -9.54
N HIS A 129 -6.98 -12.11 -10.72
CA HIS A 129 -5.85 -12.43 -11.57
C HIS A 129 -4.65 -11.55 -11.20
N ILE A 130 -3.85 -12.01 -10.24
CA ILE A 130 -2.65 -11.31 -9.77
C ILE A 130 -1.51 -11.55 -10.75
N LEU A 131 -1.17 -10.53 -11.55
CA LEU A 131 -0.16 -10.64 -12.61
C LEU A 131 1.25 -10.63 -12.06
N GLU A 132 1.54 -9.76 -11.10
CA GLU A 132 2.82 -9.64 -10.44
C GLU A 132 2.65 -9.24 -8.97
N ILE A 133 3.62 -9.62 -8.14
CA ILE A 133 3.73 -9.19 -6.74
C ILE A 133 5.10 -8.53 -6.56
N ALA A 134 5.12 -7.23 -6.32
CA ALA A 134 6.35 -6.50 -5.94
C ALA A 134 6.61 -6.67 -4.44
N PHE A 135 7.86 -6.89 -4.08
CA PHE A 135 8.28 -7.02 -2.68
C PHE A 135 9.65 -6.36 -2.46
N ASP A 136 9.92 -5.94 -1.22
CA ASP A 136 11.24 -5.43 -0.87
C ASP A 136 12.30 -6.53 -1.03
N ARG A 137 13.29 -6.27 -1.93
CA ARG A 137 14.36 -7.23 -2.25
C ARG A 137 15.16 -7.75 -1.06
N TRP A 138 15.14 -7.04 0.04
CA TRP A 138 15.87 -7.41 1.26
C TRP A 138 15.04 -8.23 2.25
N GLY A 139 13.74 -8.44 1.96
CA GLY A 139 12.83 -9.24 2.78
C GLY A 139 12.76 -10.70 2.34
N ALA A 140 12.43 -11.58 3.19
CA ALA A 140 11.97 -12.98 3.11
C ALA A 140 12.21 -13.75 1.79
N VAL A 141 13.43 -14.21 1.55
CA VAL A 141 13.79 -15.11 0.42
C VAL A 141 12.88 -16.33 0.36
N GLN A 142 12.59 -16.96 1.51
CA GLN A 142 11.76 -18.17 1.57
C GLN A 142 10.33 -17.89 1.11
N MET A 143 9.74 -16.78 1.53
CA MET A 143 8.38 -16.40 1.13
C MET A 143 8.29 -16.15 -0.38
N THR A 144 9.30 -15.50 -0.97
CA THR A 144 9.41 -15.33 -2.42
C THR A 144 9.40 -16.65 -3.16
N GLN A 145 10.23 -17.61 -2.74
CA GLN A 145 10.30 -18.94 -3.33
C GLN A 145 8.98 -19.70 -3.20
N ASN A 146 8.30 -19.57 -2.05
CA ASN A 146 7.01 -20.21 -1.84
C ASN A 146 5.93 -19.64 -2.75
N LEU A 147 5.86 -18.31 -2.90
CA LEU A 147 4.91 -17.63 -3.81
C LEU A 147 5.19 -17.98 -5.28
N GLU A 148 6.44 -18.05 -5.70
CA GLU A 148 6.83 -18.51 -7.04
C GLU A 148 6.43 -19.98 -7.26
N GLY A 149 6.62 -20.83 -6.25
CA GLY A 149 6.18 -22.23 -6.27
C GLY A 149 4.66 -22.39 -6.37
N MET A 150 3.88 -21.41 -5.94
CA MET A 150 2.42 -21.34 -6.10
C MET A 150 2.00 -20.80 -7.48
N GLY A 151 2.94 -20.39 -8.34
CA GLY A 151 2.71 -19.87 -9.68
C GLY A 151 2.61 -18.35 -9.79
N PHE A 152 2.92 -17.61 -8.72
CA PHE A 152 2.97 -16.13 -8.77
C PHE A 152 4.28 -15.64 -9.38
N THR A 153 4.20 -14.54 -10.14
CA THR A 153 5.37 -13.78 -10.59
C THR A 153 5.75 -12.78 -9.52
N VAL A 154 6.90 -12.96 -8.88
CA VAL A 154 7.38 -12.09 -7.79
C VAL A 154 8.50 -11.21 -8.30
N VAL A 155 8.38 -9.89 -8.11
CA VAL A 155 9.30 -8.89 -8.64
C VAL A 155 10.02 -8.21 -7.48
N PRO A 156 11.36 -8.31 -7.38
CA PRO A 156 12.12 -7.58 -6.37
C PRO A 156 12.06 -6.08 -6.63
N PHE A 157 11.78 -5.31 -5.60
CA PHE A 157 11.60 -3.87 -5.66
C PHE A 157 12.61 -3.16 -4.75
N GLY A 158 13.27 -2.12 -5.25
CA GLY A 158 14.20 -1.33 -4.46
C GLY A 158 13.49 -0.24 -3.65
N GLN A 159 13.90 -0.05 -2.40
CA GLN A 159 13.36 0.99 -1.51
C GLN A 159 14.11 2.33 -1.61
N GLY A 160 15.00 2.48 -2.59
CA GLY A 160 15.75 3.71 -2.85
C GLY A 160 14.94 4.74 -3.66
N PHE A 161 15.45 5.95 -3.74
CA PHE A 161 14.83 7.05 -4.51
C PHE A 161 14.56 6.70 -5.97
N LYS A 162 15.48 5.96 -6.60
CA LYS A 162 15.38 5.57 -8.01
C LYS A 162 14.10 4.79 -8.31
N ASP A 163 13.81 3.80 -7.47
CA ASP A 163 12.66 2.91 -7.68
C ASP A 163 11.38 3.47 -7.09
N MET A 164 11.47 4.11 -5.92
CA MET A 164 10.30 4.60 -5.18
C MET A 164 9.77 5.96 -5.66
N SER A 165 10.63 6.86 -6.18
CA SER A 165 10.20 8.23 -6.47
C SER A 165 9.14 8.33 -7.56
N PRO A 166 9.30 7.70 -8.74
CA PRO A 166 8.28 7.80 -9.79
C PRO A 166 6.89 7.33 -9.32
N PRO A 167 6.73 6.14 -8.74
CA PRO A 167 5.41 5.68 -8.29
C PRO A 167 4.88 6.44 -7.08
N THR A 168 5.75 6.99 -6.21
CA THR A 168 5.31 7.83 -5.09
C THR A 168 4.67 9.13 -5.60
N LYS A 169 5.28 9.79 -6.58
CA LYS A 169 4.74 11.00 -7.21
C LYS A 169 3.42 10.72 -7.93
N GLU A 170 3.34 9.62 -8.67
CA GLU A 170 2.12 9.23 -9.37
C GLU A 170 0.99 8.85 -8.40
N PHE A 171 1.31 8.11 -7.32
CA PHE A 171 0.35 7.78 -6.26
C PHE A 171 -0.29 9.03 -5.66
N TYR A 172 0.54 10.01 -5.32
CA TYR A 172 0.06 11.30 -4.78
C TYR A 172 -0.81 12.06 -5.78
N LYS A 173 -0.39 12.14 -7.04
CA LYS A 173 -1.16 12.76 -8.12
C LYS A 173 -2.53 12.10 -8.28
N LEU A 174 -2.58 10.79 -8.37
CA LEU A 174 -3.84 10.03 -8.49
C LEU A 174 -4.76 10.24 -7.29
N LEU A 175 -4.21 10.32 -6.07
CA LEU A 175 -5.00 10.68 -4.89
C LEU A 175 -5.58 12.10 -4.99
N MET A 176 -4.77 13.07 -5.40
CA MET A 176 -5.23 14.47 -5.57
C MET A 176 -6.34 14.61 -6.61
N GLU A 177 -6.29 13.82 -7.66
CA GLU A 177 -7.30 13.76 -8.73
C GLU A 177 -8.53 12.93 -8.34
N GLY A 178 -8.52 12.26 -7.19
CA GLY A 178 -9.56 11.33 -6.77
C GLY A 178 -9.67 10.09 -7.66
N ASN A 179 -8.56 9.67 -8.28
CA ASN A 179 -8.49 8.58 -9.25
C ASN A 179 -8.09 7.23 -8.62
N ILE A 180 -8.03 7.13 -7.29
CA ILE A 180 -7.89 5.87 -6.55
C ILE A 180 -9.10 5.69 -5.65
N VAL A 181 -9.84 4.60 -5.83
CA VAL A 181 -10.92 4.16 -4.94
C VAL A 181 -10.35 3.14 -3.96
N HIS A 182 -10.51 3.39 -2.64
CA HIS A 182 -9.94 2.53 -1.59
C HIS A 182 -10.96 2.05 -0.54
N GLY A 183 -12.23 2.46 -0.68
CA GLY A 183 -13.31 1.95 0.16
C GLY A 183 -13.27 2.38 1.63
N GLY A 184 -12.36 3.27 2.01
CA GLY A 184 -12.30 3.81 3.39
C GLY A 184 -11.78 2.83 4.45
N ASN A 185 -10.93 1.85 4.10
CA ASN A 185 -10.29 0.97 5.08
C ASN A 185 -9.59 1.81 6.18
N PRO A 186 -9.95 1.66 7.47
CA PRO A 186 -9.46 2.55 8.53
C PRO A 186 -7.98 2.34 8.84
N VAL A 187 -7.44 1.14 8.67
CA VAL A 187 -6.00 0.88 8.87
C VAL A 187 -5.20 1.61 7.80
N MET A 188 -5.64 1.52 6.54
CA MET A 188 -4.99 2.19 5.42
C MET A 188 -5.10 3.72 5.52
N ALA A 189 -6.26 4.23 5.94
CA ALA A 189 -6.47 5.67 6.17
C ALA A 189 -5.55 6.21 7.27
N TRP A 190 -5.39 5.47 8.36
CA TRP A 190 -4.45 5.81 9.43
C TRP A 190 -3.00 5.81 8.94
N MET A 191 -2.59 4.81 8.15
CA MET A 191 -1.26 4.75 7.56
C MET A 191 -1.02 5.92 6.57
N ALA A 192 -2.01 6.28 5.76
CA ALA A 192 -1.94 7.44 4.88
C ALA A 192 -1.67 8.75 5.64
N GLY A 193 -2.31 8.91 6.81
CA GLY A 193 -2.09 10.05 7.69
C GLY A 193 -0.70 10.10 8.34
N ASN A 194 0.03 8.98 8.37
CA ASN A 194 1.36 8.87 8.99
C ASN A 194 2.51 9.11 8.00
N VAL A 195 2.25 9.07 6.70
CA VAL A 195 3.33 9.14 5.70
C VAL A 195 4.06 10.47 5.75
N VAL A 196 5.37 10.36 5.90
CA VAL A 196 6.35 11.41 5.67
C VAL A 196 7.26 10.96 4.53
N VAL A 197 7.69 11.89 3.69
CA VAL A 197 8.61 11.61 2.58
C VAL A 197 9.98 12.24 2.83
N ASP A 198 11.01 11.53 2.40
CA ASP A 198 12.35 12.07 2.19
C ASP A 198 12.44 12.66 0.80
N THR A 199 13.22 13.73 0.66
CA THR A 199 13.51 14.37 -0.62
C THR A 199 15.02 14.46 -0.80
N ASP A 200 15.53 14.05 -1.94
CA ASP A 200 16.94 14.23 -2.30
C ASP A 200 17.18 15.58 -2.99
N PRO A 201 18.45 16.01 -3.20
CA PRO A 201 18.76 17.27 -3.88
C PRO A 201 18.25 17.38 -5.32
N ALA A 202 17.97 16.25 -5.98
CA ALA A 202 17.42 16.20 -7.34
C ALA A 202 15.88 16.28 -7.36
N GLY A 203 15.22 16.39 -6.18
CA GLY A 203 13.77 16.45 -6.06
C GLY A 203 13.08 15.11 -6.17
N ASN A 204 13.81 14.00 -6.04
CA ASN A 204 13.19 12.68 -5.88
C ASN A 204 12.63 12.53 -4.47
N ILE A 205 11.50 11.85 -4.35
CA ILE A 205 10.83 11.61 -3.07
C ILE A 205 10.63 10.13 -2.83
N LYS A 206 10.61 9.72 -1.56
CA LYS A 206 10.21 8.38 -1.16
C LYS A 206 9.60 8.41 0.24
N PRO A 207 8.64 7.53 0.56
CA PRO A 207 8.18 7.35 1.93
C PRO A 207 9.32 6.94 2.85
N THR A 208 9.34 7.47 4.06
CA THR A 208 10.35 7.14 5.06
C THR A 208 9.72 6.63 6.35
N LYS A 209 9.93 5.34 6.65
CA LYS A 209 9.48 4.72 7.90
C LYS A 209 10.17 5.33 9.12
N ALA A 210 11.43 5.74 8.98
CA ALA A 210 12.22 6.30 10.07
C ALA A 210 11.73 7.67 10.56
N LYS A 211 11.15 8.48 9.67
CA LYS A 211 10.64 9.84 9.99
C LYS A 211 9.13 9.86 10.19
N SER A 212 8.42 8.84 9.74
CA SER A 212 6.98 8.73 9.97
C SER A 212 6.69 8.46 11.45
N PRO A 213 5.70 9.14 12.05
CA PRO A 213 5.42 9.00 13.48
C PRO A 213 4.90 7.61 13.84
N GLU A 214 4.23 6.94 12.91
CA GLU A 214 3.65 5.61 13.04
C GLU A 214 3.79 4.82 11.73
N LYS A 215 3.15 3.65 11.65
CA LYS A 215 3.25 2.71 10.54
C LYS A 215 2.71 3.26 9.22
N ILE A 216 3.41 2.91 8.13
CA ILE A 216 3.09 3.31 6.75
C ILE A 216 3.16 2.15 5.76
N ASP A 217 3.26 0.92 6.25
CA ASP A 217 3.56 -0.28 5.46
C ASP A 217 2.56 -0.49 4.32
N GLY A 218 1.27 -0.21 4.56
CA GLY A 218 0.23 -0.28 3.53
C GLY A 218 0.44 0.72 2.38
N ILE A 219 0.90 1.91 2.68
CA ILE A 219 1.18 2.93 1.66
C ILE A 219 2.41 2.54 0.84
N VAL A 220 3.46 2.04 1.48
CA VAL A 220 4.65 1.52 0.77
C VAL A 220 4.27 0.36 -0.15
N ALA A 221 3.49 -0.59 0.33
CA ALA A 221 2.97 -1.70 -0.47
C ALA A 221 2.12 -1.22 -1.66
N ALA A 222 1.24 -0.24 -1.44
CA ALA A 222 0.40 0.34 -2.50
C ALA A 222 1.23 1.02 -3.59
N ILE A 223 2.27 1.76 -3.22
CA ILE A 223 3.17 2.43 -4.16
C ILE A 223 3.93 1.41 -5.01
N MET A 224 4.41 0.31 -4.41
CA MET A 224 5.06 -0.77 -5.16
C MET A 224 4.10 -1.46 -6.13
N ALA A 225 2.87 -1.73 -5.71
CA ALA A 225 1.83 -2.31 -6.58
C ALA A 225 1.48 -1.37 -7.74
N LEU A 226 1.35 -0.07 -7.48
CA LEU A 226 1.09 0.94 -8.52
C LEU A 226 2.22 1.00 -9.54
N ASP A 227 3.48 0.92 -9.13
CA ASP A 227 4.63 0.89 -10.06
C ASP A 227 4.49 -0.25 -11.08
N ARG A 228 4.05 -1.43 -10.63
CA ARG A 228 3.84 -2.58 -11.53
C ARG A 228 2.70 -2.33 -12.52
N CYS A 229 1.61 -1.72 -12.08
CA CYS A 229 0.53 -1.29 -12.96
C CYS A 229 1.06 -0.39 -14.09
N ILE A 230 1.74 0.70 -13.73
CA ILE A 230 2.21 1.72 -14.67
C ILE A 230 3.21 1.15 -15.68
N ARG A 231 4.16 0.33 -15.23
CA ARG A 231 5.18 -0.27 -16.10
C ARG A 231 4.57 -1.23 -17.12
N ASN A 232 3.56 -1.99 -16.71
CA ASN A 232 2.92 -2.96 -17.60
C ASN A 232 1.93 -2.29 -18.57
N GLU A 233 1.25 -1.22 -18.18
CA GLU A 233 0.44 -0.40 -19.09
C GLU A 233 1.29 0.19 -20.22
N GLY A 234 2.48 0.70 -19.89
CA GLY A 234 3.43 1.21 -20.88
C GLY A 234 3.92 0.17 -21.89
N GLN A 235 4.08 -1.09 -21.46
CA GLN A 235 4.48 -2.18 -22.34
C GLN A 235 3.36 -2.61 -23.29
N GLN A 236 2.11 -2.64 -22.82
CA GLN A 236 0.96 -2.97 -23.69
C GLN A 236 0.75 -1.92 -24.79
N GLN A 237 0.95 -0.65 -24.49
CA GLN A 237 0.86 0.41 -25.49
C GLN A 237 1.99 0.34 -26.51
N GLY A 238 3.23 0.01 -26.11
CA GLY A 238 4.37 -0.19 -27.01
C GLY A 238 4.14 -1.33 -27.99
N SER A 239 3.61 -2.45 -27.54
CA SER A 239 3.31 -3.62 -28.39
C SER A 239 2.27 -3.35 -29.46
N ILE A 240 1.27 -2.51 -29.19
CA ILE A 240 0.21 -2.15 -30.16
C ILE A 240 0.76 -1.27 -31.29
N TYR A 241 1.80 -0.47 -31.04
CA TYR A 241 2.45 0.33 -32.08
C TYR A 241 3.39 -0.50 -32.96
N ASP A 242 4.10 -1.48 -32.38
CA ASP A 242 4.99 -2.38 -33.13
C ASP A 242 4.23 -3.34 -34.07
N GLU A 243 3.01 -3.75 -33.72
CA GLU A 243 2.17 -4.58 -34.59
C GLU A 243 1.56 -3.81 -35.77
N ARG A 244 1.44 -2.48 -35.68
CA ARG A 244 0.90 -1.65 -36.79
C ARG A 244 1.94 -1.33 -37.87
N ASP A 245 3.22 -1.38 -37.57
CA ASP A 245 4.29 -1.12 -38.55
C ASP A 245 4.69 -2.35 -39.38
N MET A 246 4.10 -3.53 -39.10
CA MET A 246 4.33 -4.75 -39.91
C MET A 246 3.28 -5.00 -41.01
N ILE A 247 2.43 -4.03 -41.32
CA ILE A 247 1.53 -4.12 -42.48
C ILE A 247 1.94 -3.04 -43.49
N VAL A 248 3.04 -3.24 -44.16
CA VAL A 248 3.35 -2.55 -45.44
C VAL A 248 3.92 -3.56 -46.40
N PHE A 249 3.04 -4.05 -47.31
CA PHE A 249 3.24 -4.61 -48.66
C PHE A 249 4.47 -5.42 -48.97
#